data_d4ea21aaf8cf2ff6d9fb31dec93f5ee4
#
_entry.id   d4ea21aaf8cf2ff6d9fb31dec93f5ee4
#
_cell.length_a   1.000
_cell.length_b   1.000
_cell.length_c   1.000
_cell.angle_alpha   90.00
_cell.angle_beta   90.00
_cell.angle_gamma   90.00
#
_symmetry.space_group_name_H-M   'P 1'
#
loop_
_entity.id
_entity.type
_entity.pdbx_description
1 polymer ?
#
loop_
_entity_poly.entity_id
_entity_poly.type
_entity_poly.pdbx_seq_one_letter_code
_entity_poly.pdbx_strand_id
1 'polypeptide(L)'
;MTEWLRIFWLPSKPVKKLKELPQDAGVYYITALWIVLYIGKAKNLRIRWKTAHHRYQQFKLLHPFGRLHYKVLTTSQIHSYEKAQIARFRPAWNGTARVTFWDLICLFVAVWGRVIIYVLLLLLAIAALIYWLSQ
;
A
#
# COMPACT_ATOMS: atom_id res chain seq x y z
N MET A 1 21.69 -5.74 4.02
CA MET A 1 20.22 -5.68 3.84
C MET A 1 19.91 -4.45 3.03
N THR A 2 19.34 -4.61 1.86
CA THR A 2 19.01 -3.49 0.98
C THR A 2 18.02 -2.57 1.68
N GLU A 3 18.24 -1.25 1.67
CA GLU A 3 17.36 -0.28 2.35
C GLU A 3 15.91 -0.32 1.85
N TRP A 4 15.68 -0.88 0.66
CA TRP A 4 14.36 -1.18 0.14
C TRP A 4 13.56 -2.08 1.08
N LEU A 5 14.17 -3.13 1.63
CA LEU A 5 13.54 -4.00 2.62
C LEU A 5 13.20 -3.26 3.93
N ARG A 6 13.97 -2.24 4.30
CA ARG A 6 13.71 -1.47 5.53
C ARG A 6 12.34 -0.79 5.56
N ILE A 7 11.77 -0.41 4.40
CA ILE A 7 10.42 0.18 4.36
C ILE A 7 9.40 -0.81 4.89
N PHE A 8 9.50 -2.09 4.53
CA PHE A 8 8.55 -3.12 4.93
C PHE A 8 8.66 -3.53 6.41
N TRP A 9 9.76 -3.13 7.07
CA TRP A 9 9.95 -3.28 8.52
C TRP A 9 9.44 -2.08 9.33
N LEU A 10 9.08 -0.97 8.67
CA LEU A 10 8.48 0.17 9.33
C LEU A 10 7.08 -0.18 9.85
N PRO A 11 6.64 0.46 10.95
CA PRO A 11 5.26 0.33 11.40
C PRO A 11 4.29 0.66 10.27
N SER A 12 3.24 -0.14 10.13
CA SER A 12 2.30 0.01 9.03
C SER A 12 0.86 -0.18 9.44
N LYS A 13 -0.07 0.41 8.69
CA LYS A 13 -1.52 0.28 8.86
C LYS A 13 -2.19 -0.04 7.52
N PRO A 14 -3.18 -0.95 7.51
CA PRO A 14 -4.03 -1.14 6.34
C PRO A 14 -4.96 0.07 6.17
N VAL A 15 -5.55 0.23 4.98
CA VAL A 15 -6.44 1.36 4.67
C VAL A 15 -7.60 1.53 5.65
N LYS A 16 -8.12 0.45 6.20
CA LYS A 16 -9.24 0.48 7.18
C LYS A 16 -8.83 1.05 8.54
N LYS A 17 -7.55 1.05 8.88
CA LYS A 17 -7.01 1.47 10.18
C LYS A 17 -6.20 2.76 10.15
N LEU A 18 -6.38 3.60 9.15
CA LEU A 18 -5.65 4.88 9.03
C LEU A 18 -5.95 5.87 10.17
N LYS A 19 -7.09 5.70 10.85
CA LYS A 19 -7.42 6.48 12.05
C LYS A 19 -6.49 6.20 13.25
N GLU A 20 -5.81 5.06 13.23
CA GLU A 20 -4.83 4.65 14.26
C GLU A 20 -3.41 5.17 14.01
N LEU A 21 -3.19 5.96 12.95
CA LEU A 21 -1.90 6.60 12.70
C LEU A 21 -1.53 7.58 13.83
N PRO A 22 -0.24 7.77 14.13
CA PRO A 22 0.19 8.75 15.11
C PRO A 22 -0.13 10.17 14.65
N GLN A 23 -0.22 11.09 15.61
CA GLN A 23 -0.43 12.52 15.34
C GLN A 23 0.87 13.28 15.06
N ASP A 24 1.96 12.57 14.92
CA ASP A 24 3.29 13.09 14.72
C ASP A 24 3.58 13.44 13.25
N ALA A 25 4.59 14.28 13.06
CA ALA A 25 5.14 14.55 11.74
C ALA A 25 5.91 13.33 11.22
N GLY A 26 5.87 13.10 9.92
CA GLY A 26 6.59 11.98 9.33
C GLY A 26 6.45 11.85 7.83
N VAL A 27 7.17 10.88 7.31
CA VAL A 27 7.09 10.44 5.91
C VAL A 27 6.37 9.08 5.88
N TYR A 28 5.50 8.91 4.90
CA TYR A 28 4.73 7.67 4.73
C TYR A 28 4.88 7.12 3.32
N TYR A 29 4.71 5.81 3.21
CA TYR A 29 4.87 5.02 2.00
C TYR A 29 3.60 4.20 1.78
N ILE A 30 2.96 4.36 0.63
CA ILE A 30 1.90 3.45 0.19
C ILE A 30 2.56 2.32 -0.57
N THR A 31 2.34 1.10 -0.10
CA THR A 31 2.86 -0.11 -0.74
C THR A 31 1.72 -1.05 -1.09
N ALA A 32 1.94 -1.86 -2.11
CA ALA A 32 1.12 -3.02 -2.40
C ALA A 32 2.04 -4.18 -2.74
N LEU A 33 1.86 -5.31 -2.04
CA LEU A 33 2.80 -6.43 -2.08
C LEU A 33 4.21 -5.92 -1.72
N TRP A 34 5.17 -5.99 -2.63
CA TRP A 34 6.56 -5.57 -2.43
C TRP A 34 6.92 -4.29 -3.17
N ILE A 35 5.93 -3.50 -3.63
CA ILE A 35 6.13 -2.29 -4.42
C ILE A 35 5.78 -1.06 -3.62
N VAL A 36 6.65 -0.04 -3.67
CA VAL A 36 6.38 1.30 -3.17
C VAL A 36 5.70 2.09 -4.28
N LEU A 37 4.42 2.42 -4.10
CA LEU A 37 3.61 3.11 -5.09
C LEU A 37 3.61 4.63 -4.92
N TYR A 38 3.68 5.09 -3.67
CA TYR A 38 3.65 6.51 -3.33
C TYR A 38 4.45 6.81 -2.07
N ILE A 39 5.13 7.94 -2.07
CA ILE A 39 5.81 8.50 -0.91
C ILE A 39 5.28 9.90 -0.68
N GLY A 40 4.97 10.23 0.57
CA GLY A 40 4.49 11.55 0.96
C GLY A 40 4.90 11.91 2.37
N LYS A 41 4.70 13.17 2.72
CA LYS A 41 4.98 13.71 4.06
C LYS A 41 3.74 14.32 4.69
N ALA A 42 3.74 14.41 6.00
CA ALA A 42 2.72 15.09 6.77
C ALA A 42 3.32 15.72 8.04
N LYS A 43 2.80 16.87 8.44
CA LYS A 43 3.05 17.43 9.78
C LYS A 43 2.27 16.69 10.86
N ASN A 44 1.17 16.03 10.47
CA ASN A 44 0.37 15.14 11.31
C ASN A 44 -0.15 14.01 10.40
N LEU A 45 0.39 12.81 10.60
CA LEU A 45 0.06 11.64 9.78
C LEU A 45 -1.43 11.29 9.85
N ARG A 46 -2.03 11.33 11.03
CA ARG A 46 -3.46 11.00 11.23
C ARG A 46 -4.37 11.99 10.52
N ILE A 47 -4.14 13.30 10.69
CA ILE A 47 -4.97 14.34 10.07
C ILE A 47 -4.87 14.26 8.56
N ARG A 48 -3.67 14.06 8.02
CA ARG A 48 -3.43 13.97 6.57
C ARG A 48 -4.29 12.92 5.88
N TRP A 49 -4.54 11.80 6.55
CA TRP A 49 -5.32 10.70 6.01
C TRP A 49 -6.81 10.72 6.43
N LYS A 50 -7.15 11.46 7.50
CA LYS A 50 -8.54 11.69 7.91
C LYS A 50 -9.25 12.69 7.00
N THR A 51 -8.54 13.71 6.52
CA THR A 51 -9.06 14.79 5.66
C THR A 51 -8.81 14.49 4.19
N ALA A 52 -9.53 13.55 3.61
CA ALA A 52 -9.62 13.28 2.16
C ALA A 52 -8.28 13.43 1.37
N HIS A 53 -7.29 12.61 1.71
CA HIS A 53 -6.05 12.54 0.93
C HIS A 53 -6.38 12.21 -0.54
N HIS A 54 -5.82 12.96 -1.50
CA HIS A 54 -6.11 12.78 -2.94
C HIS A 54 -5.83 11.35 -3.46
N ARG A 55 -4.97 10.56 -2.79
CA ARG A 55 -4.68 9.16 -3.12
C ARG A 55 -5.53 8.15 -2.33
N TYR A 56 -6.46 8.62 -1.47
CA TYR A 56 -7.23 7.71 -0.60
C TYR A 56 -8.04 6.70 -1.39
N GLN A 57 -8.72 7.12 -2.47
CA GLN A 57 -9.53 6.22 -3.28
C GLN A 57 -8.66 5.17 -3.99
N GLN A 58 -7.51 5.57 -4.52
CA GLN A 58 -6.55 4.66 -5.14
C GLN A 58 -6.00 3.66 -4.12
N PHE A 59 -5.66 4.14 -2.91
CA PHE A 59 -5.20 3.27 -1.84
C PHE A 59 -6.28 2.27 -1.40
N LYS A 60 -7.54 2.69 -1.35
CA LYS A 60 -8.68 1.82 -1.03
C LYS A 60 -8.83 0.66 -2.02
N LEU A 61 -8.55 0.87 -3.30
CA LEU A 61 -8.60 -0.17 -4.32
C LEU A 61 -7.55 -1.27 -4.10
N LEU A 62 -6.44 -0.97 -3.43
CA LEU A 62 -5.37 -1.93 -3.16
C LEU A 62 -5.70 -2.93 -2.03
N HIS A 63 -6.84 -2.77 -1.33
CA HIS A 63 -7.24 -3.71 -0.27
C HIS A 63 -7.48 -5.13 -0.83
N PRO A 64 -6.97 -6.19 -0.18
CA PRO A 64 -6.34 -6.27 1.15
C PRO A 64 -4.81 -6.06 1.16
N PHE A 65 -4.16 -5.91 0.01
CA PHE A 65 -2.70 -5.93 -0.13
C PHE A 65 -2.04 -4.58 0.16
N GLY A 66 -2.81 -3.47 0.08
CA GLY A 66 -2.29 -2.13 0.31
C GLY A 66 -1.99 -1.88 1.79
N ARG A 67 -0.81 -1.36 2.07
CA ARG A 67 -0.39 -0.93 3.41
C ARG A 67 0.23 0.46 3.35
N LEU A 68 0.05 1.21 4.43
CA LEU A 68 0.71 2.47 4.65
C LEU A 68 1.78 2.25 5.73
N HIS A 69 3.04 2.30 5.32
CA HIS A 69 4.18 2.32 6.23
C HIS A 69 4.52 3.77 6.56
N TYR A 70 5.04 4.04 7.75
CA TYR A 70 5.40 5.40 8.13
C TYR A 70 6.65 5.44 9.00
N LYS A 71 7.35 6.57 8.93
CA LYS A 71 8.49 6.91 9.77
C LYS A 71 8.24 8.27 10.39
N VAL A 72 8.22 8.31 11.71
CA VAL A 72 8.12 9.57 12.47
C VAL A 72 9.44 10.31 12.36
N LEU A 73 9.38 11.61 12.04
CA LEU A 73 10.52 12.49 11.87
C LEU A 73 10.15 13.88 12.36
N THR A 74 11.14 14.70 12.68
CA THR A 74 10.91 16.11 13.02
C THR A 74 10.43 16.90 11.79
N THR A 75 9.65 17.94 12.03
CA THR A 75 9.08 18.78 10.95
C THR A 75 10.16 19.37 10.03
N SER A 76 11.35 19.66 10.56
CA SER A 76 12.49 20.15 9.77
C SER A 76 13.06 19.08 8.82
N GLN A 77 12.98 17.82 9.18
CA GLN A 77 13.57 16.71 8.42
C GLN A 77 12.65 16.11 7.34
N ILE A 78 11.32 16.24 7.50
CA ILE A 78 10.36 15.55 6.63
C ILE A 78 10.52 15.93 5.16
N HIS A 79 10.86 17.18 4.83
CA HIS A 79 10.95 17.63 3.45
C HIS A 79 12.17 17.05 2.72
N SER A 80 13.34 17.18 3.32
CA SER A 80 14.59 16.65 2.74
C SER A 80 14.55 15.12 2.64
N TYR A 81 14.02 14.47 3.68
CA TYR A 81 13.89 13.02 3.72
C TYR A 81 12.90 12.51 2.65
N GLU A 82 11.70 13.09 2.51
CA GLU A 82 10.73 12.76 1.47
C GLU A 82 11.36 12.88 0.08
N LYS A 83 12.00 14.03 -0.22
CA LYS A 83 12.62 14.28 -1.52
C LYS A 83 13.70 13.24 -1.85
N ALA A 84 14.54 12.89 -0.89
CA ALA A 84 15.57 11.87 -1.04
C ALA A 84 14.95 10.48 -1.31
N GLN A 85 13.88 10.12 -0.60
CA GLN A 85 13.19 8.85 -0.80
C GLN A 85 12.48 8.78 -2.16
N ILE A 86 11.82 9.85 -2.60
CA ILE A 86 11.20 9.90 -3.94
C ILE A 86 12.26 9.76 -5.03
N ALA A 87 13.38 10.48 -4.93
CA ALA A 87 14.48 10.38 -5.90
C ALA A 87 15.05 8.95 -5.99
N ARG A 88 15.11 8.27 -4.84
CA ARG A 88 15.66 6.91 -4.73
C ARG A 88 14.71 5.84 -5.26
N PHE A 89 13.45 5.82 -4.79
CA PHE A 89 12.48 4.78 -5.12
C PHE A 89 11.67 5.06 -6.38
N ARG A 90 11.61 6.33 -6.81
CA ARG A 90 10.90 6.78 -8.01
C ARG A 90 9.50 6.17 -8.14
N PRO A 91 8.63 6.32 -7.12
CA PRO A 91 7.36 5.61 -7.08
C PRO A 91 6.40 6.11 -8.18
N ALA A 92 5.62 5.17 -8.72
CA ALA A 92 4.75 5.44 -9.86
C ALA A 92 3.75 6.58 -9.62
N TRP A 93 3.17 6.64 -8.44
CA TRP A 93 2.15 7.66 -8.14
C TRP A 93 2.72 9.04 -7.80
N ASN A 94 4.01 9.19 -7.66
CA ASN A 94 4.67 10.49 -7.52
C ASN A 94 4.98 11.13 -8.90
N GLY A 95 4.62 10.47 -10.01
CA GLY A 95 4.87 10.97 -11.36
C GLY A 95 6.33 10.89 -11.82
N THR A 96 7.17 10.15 -11.09
CA THR A 96 8.62 10.06 -11.32
C THR A 96 9.08 8.73 -11.90
N ALA A 97 8.18 7.75 -12.00
CA ALA A 97 8.52 6.38 -12.34
C ALA A 97 8.57 6.09 -13.82
N ARG A 98 9.50 5.23 -14.18
CA ARG A 98 9.31 4.33 -15.32
C ARG A 98 8.53 3.12 -14.80
N VAL A 99 7.28 3.01 -15.20
CA VAL A 99 6.46 1.84 -14.88
C VAL A 99 7.03 0.66 -15.64
N THR A 100 7.47 -0.36 -14.91
CA THR A 100 7.96 -1.60 -15.53
C THR A 100 6.80 -2.57 -15.74
N PHE A 101 6.99 -3.56 -16.61
CA PHE A 101 6.02 -4.63 -16.82
C PHE A 101 5.68 -5.37 -15.52
N TRP A 102 6.66 -5.57 -14.64
CA TRP A 102 6.48 -6.17 -13.32
C TRP A 102 5.63 -5.33 -12.39
N ASP A 103 5.78 -4.01 -12.42
CA ASP A 103 4.93 -3.08 -11.63
C ASP A 103 3.47 -3.20 -12.05
N LEU A 104 3.20 -3.36 -13.35
CA LEU A 104 1.85 -3.57 -13.88
C LEU A 104 1.26 -4.90 -13.43
N ILE A 105 2.04 -6.00 -13.48
CA ILE A 105 1.59 -7.31 -13.00
C ILE A 105 1.27 -7.24 -11.50
N CYS A 106 2.17 -6.70 -10.68
CA CYS A 106 1.96 -6.60 -9.25
C CYS A 106 0.76 -5.70 -8.91
N LEU A 107 0.58 -4.59 -9.63
CA LEU A 107 -0.59 -3.74 -9.47
C LEU A 107 -1.87 -4.47 -9.86
N PHE A 108 -1.86 -5.22 -10.96
CA PHE A 108 -2.98 -6.06 -11.39
C PHE A 108 -3.34 -7.08 -10.31
N VAL A 109 -2.36 -7.82 -9.79
CA VAL A 109 -2.57 -8.79 -8.69
C VAL A 109 -3.08 -8.09 -7.43
N ALA A 110 -2.57 -6.91 -7.08
CA ALA A 110 -3.01 -6.16 -5.90
C ALA A 110 -4.48 -5.71 -6.01
N VAL A 111 -4.93 -5.33 -7.21
CA VAL A 111 -6.31 -4.87 -7.45
C VAL A 111 -7.27 -6.06 -7.61
N TRP A 112 -6.89 -7.04 -8.42
CA TRP A 112 -7.75 -8.15 -8.81
C TRP A 112 -7.60 -9.42 -7.96
N GLY A 113 -6.53 -9.53 -7.16
CA GLY A 113 -6.22 -10.73 -6.39
C GLY A 113 -7.37 -11.19 -5.48
N ARG A 114 -8.13 -10.25 -4.88
CA ARG A 114 -9.31 -10.59 -4.09
C ARG A 114 -10.42 -11.21 -4.94
N VAL A 115 -10.64 -10.73 -6.16
CA VAL A 115 -11.65 -11.29 -7.08
C VAL A 115 -11.25 -12.70 -7.44
N ILE A 116 -9.98 -12.93 -7.77
CA ILE A 116 -9.42 -14.25 -8.07
C ILE A 116 -9.62 -15.19 -6.87
N ILE A 117 -9.33 -14.73 -5.65
CA ILE A 117 -9.52 -15.53 -4.42
C ILE A 117 -11.00 -15.94 -4.26
N TYR A 118 -11.93 -14.99 -4.43
CA TYR A 118 -13.35 -15.29 -4.31
C TYR A 118 -13.84 -16.29 -5.38
N VAL A 119 -13.37 -16.15 -6.62
CA VAL A 119 -13.69 -17.10 -7.69
C VAL A 119 -13.17 -18.50 -7.35
N LEU A 120 -11.94 -18.62 -6.86
CA LEU A 120 -11.37 -19.91 -6.47
C LEU A 120 -12.14 -20.54 -5.30
N LEU A 121 -12.52 -19.76 -4.29
CA LEU A 121 -13.32 -20.24 -3.16
C LEU A 121 -14.71 -20.73 -3.63
N LEU A 122 -15.34 -20.00 -4.55
CA LEU A 122 -16.61 -20.39 -5.14
C LEU A 122 -16.50 -21.72 -5.91
N LEU A 123 -15.46 -21.86 -6.73
CA LEU A 123 -15.22 -23.12 -7.48
C LEU A 123 -14.97 -24.31 -6.53
N LEU A 124 -14.22 -24.10 -5.45
CA LEU A 124 -14.02 -25.12 -4.43
C LEU A 124 -15.32 -25.51 -3.73
N ALA A 125 -16.18 -24.54 -3.39
CA ALA A 125 -17.48 -24.78 -2.78
C ALA A 125 -18.40 -25.60 -3.73
N ILE A 126 -18.42 -25.25 -5.02
CA ILE A 126 -19.19 -25.99 -6.03
C ILE A 126 -18.66 -27.43 -6.17
N ALA A 127 -17.35 -27.62 -6.24
CA ALA A 127 -16.74 -28.94 -6.32
C ALA A 127 -17.07 -29.80 -5.09
N ALA A 128 -17.03 -29.22 -3.88
CA ALA A 128 -17.41 -29.88 -2.64
C ALA A 128 -18.89 -30.29 -2.64
N LEU A 129 -19.79 -29.43 -3.14
CA LEU A 129 -21.20 -29.70 -3.24
C LEU A 129 -21.48 -30.85 -4.22
N ILE A 130 -20.85 -30.83 -5.40
CA ILE A 130 -20.97 -31.91 -6.39
C ILE A 130 -20.48 -33.21 -5.80
N TYR A 131 -19.34 -33.21 -5.11
CA TYR A 131 -18.83 -34.41 -4.45
C TYR A 131 -19.81 -34.95 -3.40
N TRP A 132 -20.40 -34.07 -2.57
CA TRP A 132 -21.39 -34.48 -1.55
C TRP A 132 -22.67 -35.05 -2.18
N LEU A 133 -23.15 -34.47 -3.27
CA LEU A 133 -24.36 -34.95 -3.98
C LEU A 133 -24.11 -36.26 -4.75
N SER A 134 -22.85 -36.61 -4.99
CA SER A 134 -22.49 -37.89 -5.71
C SER A 134 -22.30 -39.07 -4.78
N GLN A 135 -22.36 -38.86 -3.44
CA GLN A 135 -22.31 -39.97 -2.44
C GLN A 135 -23.70 -40.46 -2.11
#